data_72370c660f35fb049c4c445676f194ae
#
_entry.id   72370c660f35fb049c4c445676f194ae
#
_cell.length_a   1.000
_cell.length_b   1.000
_cell.length_c   1.000
_cell.angle_alpha   90.00
_cell.angle_beta   90.00
_cell.angle_gamma   90.00
#
_symmetry.space_group_name_H-M   'P 1'
#
loop_
_entity.id
_entity.type
_entity.pdbx_description
1 polymer ?
#
loop_
_entity_poly.entity_id
_entity_poly.type
_entity_poly.pdbx_seq_one_letter_code
_entity_poly.pdbx_strand_id
1 'polypeptide(L)'
;MKINKPVLFPTLILIAVSLIAVVVNLGAIQETVTSIYNSLATELRWVFVAVDLACVIFVIWAIFGPYAKVRLGGPDAKPKYKNFTWAAMMFTTSCSAGLILFGFIEPLYYAQNPPFEVTPFTNTAYETAEIYTHYHWGISAWALYVPAAIAIGYLLFNLN
;
A
#
# COMPACT_ATOMS: atom_id res chain seq x y z
N MET A 1 -16.83 8.59 26.46
CA MET A 1 -16.68 7.58 25.40
C MET A 1 -16.93 6.21 26.02
N LYS A 2 -17.93 5.43 25.56
CA LYS A 2 -18.19 4.09 26.11
C LYS A 2 -17.25 3.09 25.45
N ILE A 3 -16.44 2.42 26.25
CA ILE A 3 -15.52 1.37 25.76
C ILE A 3 -16.34 0.15 25.33
N ASN A 4 -16.15 -0.29 24.10
CA ASN A 4 -16.77 -1.50 23.57
C ASN A 4 -15.96 -2.73 24.06
N LYS A 5 -16.35 -3.26 25.22
CA LYS A 5 -15.67 -4.40 25.87
C LYS A 5 -15.61 -5.66 24.99
N PRO A 6 -16.67 -6.07 24.27
CA PRO A 6 -16.63 -7.22 23.34
C PRO A 6 -15.58 -7.09 22.22
N VAL A 7 -15.18 -5.89 21.86
CA VAL A 7 -14.12 -5.68 20.86
C VAL A 7 -12.75 -5.54 21.55
N LEU A 8 -12.69 -4.77 22.63
CA LEU A 8 -11.42 -4.48 23.31
C LEU A 8 -10.73 -5.73 23.86
N PHE A 9 -11.45 -6.58 24.61
CA PHE A 9 -10.81 -7.73 25.26
C PHE A 9 -10.25 -8.78 24.27
N PRO A 10 -10.99 -9.22 23.23
CA PRO A 10 -10.42 -10.13 22.23
C PRO A 10 -9.21 -9.53 21.51
N THR A 11 -9.24 -8.23 21.19
CA THR A 11 -8.10 -7.55 20.55
C THR A 11 -6.86 -7.53 21.47
N LEU A 12 -7.02 -7.19 22.74
CA LEU A 12 -5.91 -7.20 23.70
C LEU A 12 -5.35 -8.61 23.92
N ILE A 13 -6.21 -9.61 24.01
CA ILE A 13 -5.79 -11.02 24.13
C ILE A 13 -4.99 -11.45 22.90
N LEU A 14 -5.49 -11.14 21.70
CA LEU A 14 -4.80 -11.46 20.45
C LEU A 14 -3.40 -10.83 20.40
N ILE A 15 -3.31 -9.54 20.73
CA ILE A 15 -2.03 -8.82 20.77
C ILE A 15 -1.10 -9.44 21.82
N ALA A 16 -1.57 -9.72 23.03
CA ALA A 16 -0.77 -10.29 24.10
C ALA A 16 -0.24 -11.70 23.72
N VAL A 17 -1.11 -12.56 23.16
CA VAL A 17 -0.72 -13.91 22.69
C VAL A 17 0.33 -13.80 21.57
N SER A 18 0.14 -12.90 20.61
CA SER A 18 1.10 -12.67 19.52
C SER A 18 2.46 -12.20 20.06
N LEU A 19 2.48 -11.26 20.99
CA LEU A 19 3.72 -10.77 21.60
C LEU A 19 4.43 -11.87 22.42
N ILE A 20 3.70 -12.64 23.22
CA ILE A 20 4.26 -13.75 23.98
C ILE A 20 4.87 -14.79 23.04
N ALA A 21 4.17 -15.15 21.97
CA ALA A 21 4.66 -16.11 20.98
C ALA A 21 5.99 -15.65 20.37
N VAL A 22 6.09 -14.36 19.98
CA VAL A 22 7.32 -13.77 19.43
C VAL A 22 8.46 -13.82 20.44
N VAL A 23 8.20 -13.46 21.70
CA VAL A 23 9.25 -13.44 22.75
C VAL A 23 9.73 -14.85 23.09
N VAL A 24 8.82 -15.84 23.12
CA VAL A 24 9.15 -17.22 23.50
C VAL A 24 9.93 -17.95 22.40
N ASN A 25 9.61 -17.72 21.13
CA ASN A 25 10.27 -18.43 20.04
C ASN A 25 10.36 -17.60 18.74
N LEU A 26 11.18 -16.55 18.79
CA LEU A 26 11.37 -15.65 17.64
C LEU A 26 11.83 -16.40 16.39
N GLY A 27 12.75 -17.37 16.53
CA GLY A 27 13.31 -18.12 15.41
C GLY A 27 12.26 -18.93 14.65
N ALA A 28 11.46 -19.72 15.34
CA ALA A 28 10.41 -20.53 14.72
C ALA A 28 9.31 -19.66 14.08
N ILE A 29 8.98 -18.53 14.70
CA ILE A 29 8.00 -17.60 14.13
C ILE A 29 8.55 -16.94 12.87
N GLN A 30 9.81 -16.49 12.89
CA GLN A 30 10.44 -15.90 11.71
C GLN A 30 10.50 -16.90 10.55
N GLU A 31 10.88 -18.14 10.82
CA GLU A 31 10.90 -19.22 9.81
C GLU A 31 9.49 -19.47 9.23
N THR A 32 8.49 -19.60 10.10
CA THR A 32 7.10 -19.82 9.69
C THR A 32 6.57 -18.65 8.85
N VAL A 33 6.77 -17.41 9.30
CA VAL A 33 6.33 -16.22 8.58
C VAL A 33 7.03 -16.11 7.22
N THR A 34 8.35 -16.36 7.19
CA THR A 34 9.12 -16.34 5.94
C THR A 34 8.66 -17.43 4.98
N SER A 35 8.36 -18.64 5.47
CA SER A 35 7.82 -19.74 4.66
C SER A 35 6.46 -19.39 4.06
N ILE A 36 5.55 -18.86 4.88
CA ILE A 36 4.22 -18.41 4.41
C ILE A 36 4.39 -17.29 3.38
N TYR A 37 5.22 -16.29 3.67
CA TYR A 37 5.48 -15.19 2.74
C TYR A 37 6.01 -15.70 1.38
N ASN A 38 7.00 -16.58 1.39
CA ASN A 38 7.58 -17.13 0.17
C ASN A 38 6.57 -17.95 -0.63
N SER A 39 5.73 -18.76 0.05
CA SER A 39 4.66 -19.53 -0.59
C SER A 39 3.64 -18.60 -1.24
N LEU A 40 3.15 -17.60 -0.52
CA LEU A 40 2.22 -16.61 -1.06
C LEU A 40 2.82 -15.81 -2.22
N ALA A 41 4.05 -15.34 -2.08
CA ALA A 41 4.74 -14.57 -3.11
C ALA A 41 5.02 -15.41 -4.38
N THR A 42 5.18 -16.72 -4.26
CA THR A 42 5.44 -17.60 -5.40
C THR A 42 4.17 -18.07 -6.07
N GLU A 43 3.22 -18.59 -5.29
CA GLU A 43 1.99 -19.20 -5.82
C GLU A 43 0.97 -18.15 -6.28
N LEU A 44 0.90 -17.02 -5.59
CA LEU A 44 -0.10 -15.97 -5.84
C LEU A 44 0.48 -14.76 -6.61
N ARG A 45 1.71 -14.83 -7.12
CA ARG A 45 2.30 -13.70 -7.86
C ARG A 45 1.42 -13.17 -8.99
N TRP A 46 0.76 -14.07 -9.70
CA TRP A 46 -0.13 -13.69 -10.79
C TRP A 46 -1.39 -12.94 -10.30
N VAL A 47 -1.88 -13.29 -9.09
CA VAL A 47 -3.02 -12.59 -8.48
C VAL A 47 -2.65 -11.16 -8.15
N PHE A 48 -1.45 -10.93 -7.57
CA PHE A 48 -0.99 -9.58 -7.26
C PHE A 48 -0.87 -8.72 -8.52
N VAL A 49 -0.28 -9.26 -9.59
CA VAL A 49 -0.18 -8.56 -10.87
C VAL A 49 -1.57 -8.29 -11.48
N ALA A 50 -2.48 -9.27 -11.42
CA ALA A 50 -3.83 -9.11 -11.94
C ALA A 50 -4.64 -8.05 -11.17
N VAL A 51 -4.51 -8.02 -9.84
CA VAL A 51 -5.16 -7.00 -8.99
C VAL A 51 -4.59 -5.61 -9.27
N ASP A 52 -3.27 -5.48 -9.37
CA ASP A 52 -2.62 -4.22 -9.72
C ASP A 52 -3.13 -3.68 -11.06
N LEU A 53 -3.10 -4.52 -12.10
CA LEU A 53 -3.61 -4.15 -13.41
C LEU A 53 -5.10 -3.78 -13.39
N ALA A 54 -5.92 -4.53 -12.64
CA ALA A 54 -7.33 -4.23 -12.47
C ALA A 54 -7.55 -2.86 -11.80
N CYS A 55 -6.74 -2.52 -10.80
CA CYS A 55 -6.78 -1.20 -10.15
C CYS A 55 -6.37 -0.07 -11.10
N VAL A 56 -5.33 -0.26 -11.91
CA VAL A 56 -4.93 0.72 -12.93
C VAL A 56 -6.06 0.93 -13.97
N ILE A 57 -6.65 -0.15 -14.48
CA ILE A 57 -7.78 -0.08 -15.39
C ILE A 57 -8.98 0.63 -14.74
N PHE A 58 -9.25 0.32 -13.48
CA PHE A 58 -10.32 0.97 -12.72
C PHE A 58 -10.07 2.47 -12.57
N VAL A 59 -8.85 2.90 -12.29
CA VAL A 59 -8.49 4.33 -12.20
C VAL A 59 -8.71 5.03 -13.53
N ILE A 60 -8.25 4.45 -14.64
CA ILE A 60 -8.47 5.00 -15.98
C ILE A 60 -9.97 5.11 -16.27
N TRP A 61 -10.72 4.07 -15.97
CA TRP A 61 -12.18 4.08 -16.13
C TRP A 61 -12.86 5.13 -15.24
N ALA A 62 -12.42 5.31 -14.00
CA ALA A 62 -12.97 6.31 -13.09
C ALA A 62 -12.71 7.74 -13.58
N ILE A 63 -11.55 7.99 -14.20
CA ILE A 63 -11.18 9.30 -14.75
C ILE A 63 -11.95 9.63 -16.05
N PHE A 64 -12.06 8.68 -16.96
CA PHE A 64 -12.59 8.91 -18.31
C PHE A 64 -13.99 8.32 -18.52
N GLY A 65 -14.49 7.53 -17.58
CA GLY A 65 -15.77 6.83 -17.67
C GLY A 65 -16.99 7.72 -17.35
N PRO A 66 -18.18 7.12 -17.37
CA PRO A 66 -19.44 7.86 -17.19
C PRO A 66 -19.58 8.51 -15.81
N TYR A 67 -18.85 8.04 -14.82
CA TYR A 67 -18.90 8.52 -13.45
C TYR A 67 -17.81 9.56 -13.10
N ALA A 68 -17.00 9.99 -14.07
CA ALA A 68 -15.91 10.95 -13.85
C ALA A 68 -16.36 12.30 -13.26
N LYS A 69 -17.64 12.65 -13.44
CA LYS A 69 -18.22 13.91 -12.94
C LYS A 69 -18.97 13.76 -11.61
N VAL A 70 -19.03 12.55 -11.05
CA VAL A 70 -19.70 12.31 -9.76
C VAL A 70 -18.96 13.02 -8.66
N ARG A 71 -19.70 13.77 -7.84
CA ARG A 71 -19.15 14.44 -6.67
C ARG A 71 -19.52 13.67 -5.41
N LEU A 72 -18.54 13.42 -4.56
CA LEU A 72 -18.78 12.87 -3.22
C LEU A 72 -19.48 13.94 -2.37
N GLY A 73 -20.57 13.56 -1.70
CA GLY A 73 -21.42 14.50 -0.94
C GLY A 73 -22.54 15.16 -1.74
N GLY A 74 -22.75 14.73 -2.98
CA GLY A 74 -23.86 15.19 -3.83
C GLY A 74 -23.53 16.32 -4.81
N PRO A 75 -24.50 16.73 -5.66
CA PRO A 75 -24.26 17.67 -6.75
C PRO A 75 -23.77 19.05 -6.29
N ASP A 76 -24.25 19.51 -5.14
CA ASP A 76 -23.95 20.83 -4.57
C ASP A 76 -22.75 20.82 -3.61
N ALA A 77 -22.11 19.68 -3.45
CA ALA A 77 -20.97 19.55 -2.55
C ALA A 77 -19.81 20.47 -2.98
N LYS A 78 -19.32 21.25 -2.02
CA LYS A 78 -18.19 22.17 -2.21
C LYS A 78 -16.95 21.63 -1.52
N PRO A 79 -15.74 21.88 -2.03
CA PRO A 79 -14.50 21.51 -1.40
C PRO A 79 -14.43 22.08 0.04
N LYS A 80 -14.17 21.22 1.03
CA LYS A 80 -14.07 21.62 2.45
C LYS A 80 -12.78 22.41 2.73
N TYR A 81 -11.72 22.15 1.99
CA TYR A 81 -10.41 22.74 2.18
C TYR A 81 -9.98 23.57 0.98
N LYS A 82 -9.16 24.60 1.22
CA LYS A 82 -8.48 25.34 0.14
C LYS A 82 -7.47 24.45 -0.56
N ASN A 83 -7.18 24.72 -1.82
CA ASN A 83 -6.28 23.90 -2.64
C ASN A 83 -4.91 23.67 -1.98
N PHE A 84 -4.30 24.70 -1.37
CA PHE A 84 -3.03 24.55 -0.69
C PHE A 84 -3.12 23.60 0.53
N THR A 85 -4.15 23.76 1.36
CA THR A 85 -4.38 22.90 2.53
C THR A 85 -4.60 21.46 2.08
N TRP A 86 -5.42 21.24 1.05
CA TRP A 86 -5.65 19.93 0.47
C TRP A 86 -4.34 19.30 -0.06
N ALA A 87 -3.56 20.05 -0.86
CA ALA A 87 -2.29 19.58 -1.38
C ALA A 87 -1.29 19.24 -0.27
N ALA A 88 -1.19 20.07 0.77
CA ALA A 88 -0.34 19.81 1.93
C ALA A 88 -0.75 18.54 2.69
N MET A 89 -2.06 18.29 2.86
CA MET A 89 -2.57 17.07 3.49
C MET A 89 -2.22 15.83 2.66
N MET A 90 -2.41 15.89 1.35
CA MET A 90 -2.06 14.78 0.42
C MET A 90 -0.56 14.50 0.45
N PHE A 91 0.26 15.54 0.37
CA PHE A 91 1.72 15.42 0.46
C PHE A 91 2.17 14.78 1.78
N THR A 92 1.66 15.28 2.91
CA THR A 92 2.01 14.75 4.25
C THR A 92 1.62 13.29 4.41
N THR A 93 0.46 12.91 3.87
CA THR A 93 -0.01 11.51 3.91
C THR A 93 0.88 10.60 3.04
N SER A 94 1.33 11.09 1.90
CA SER A 94 2.20 10.35 0.98
C SER A 94 3.63 10.21 1.51
N CYS A 95 4.18 11.24 2.16
CA CYS A 95 5.50 11.24 2.78
C CYS A 95 5.51 10.50 4.12
N SER A 96 5.00 9.26 4.13
CA SER A 96 5.04 8.41 5.31
C SER A 96 6.46 7.92 5.62
N ALA A 97 6.69 7.48 6.86
CA ALA A 97 7.96 6.86 7.26
C ALA A 97 8.36 5.70 6.33
N GLY A 98 7.37 4.96 5.81
CA GLY A 98 7.60 3.89 4.83
C GLY A 98 8.22 4.41 3.53
N LEU A 99 7.68 5.45 2.93
CA LEU A 99 8.23 6.04 1.70
C LEU A 99 9.66 6.53 1.89
N ILE A 100 9.93 7.24 3.00
CA ILE A 100 11.27 7.74 3.30
C ILE A 100 12.24 6.58 3.49
N LEU A 101 11.86 5.56 4.26
CA LEU A 101 12.71 4.41 4.55
C LEU A 101 12.99 3.59 3.28
N PHE A 102 11.96 3.22 2.54
CA PHE A 102 12.10 2.40 1.33
C PHE A 102 12.74 3.16 0.17
N GLY A 103 12.60 4.48 0.10
CA GLY A 103 13.30 5.31 -0.88
C GLY A 103 14.83 5.17 -0.80
N PHE A 104 15.38 4.82 0.36
CA PHE A 104 16.81 4.52 0.52
C PHE A 104 17.13 3.03 0.46
N ILE A 105 16.31 2.19 1.06
CA ILE A 105 16.58 0.74 1.19
C ILE A 105 16.36 0.02 -0.14
N GLU A 106 15.34 0.37 -0.88
CA GLU A 106 14.93 -0.34 -2.08
C GLU A 106 15.96 -0.28 -3.21
N PRO A 107 16.55 0.89 -3.55
CA PRO A 107 17.66 0.95 -4.52
C PRO A 107 18.85 0.09 -4.13
N LEU A 108 19.20 0.07 -2.84
CA LEU A 108 20.30 -0.76 -2.34
C LEU A 108 19.98 -2.25 -2.44
N TYR A 109 18.74 -2.63 -2.13
CA TYR A 109 18.29 -4.01 -2.26
C TYR A 109 18.36 -4.50 -3.71
N TYR A 110 17.90 -3.71 -4.68
CA TYR A 110 17.98 -4.05 -6.08
C TYR A 110 19.40 -4.00 -6.64
N ALA A 111 20.25 -3.13 -6.14
CA ALA A 111 21.67 -3.15 -6.52
C ALA A 111 22.38 -4.41 -6.03
N GLN A 112 21.97 -4.94 -4.88
CA GLN A 112 22.50 -6.20 -4.32
C GLN A 112 21.88 -7.44 -4.96
N ASN A 113 20.59 -7.37 -5.32
CA ASN A 113 19.82 -8.50 -5.87
C ASN A 113 19.12 -8.05 -7.16
N PRO A 114 19.88 -7.70 -8.21
CA PRO A 114 19.27 -7.21 -9.45
C PRO A 114 18.52 -8.33 -10.17
N PRO A 115 17.37 -8.04 -10.82
CA PRO A 115 16.67 -9.00 -11.65
C PRO A 115 17.46 -9.31 -12.94
N PHE A 116 16.98 -10.31 -13.70
CA PHE A 116 17.50 -10.67 -15.04
C PHE A 116 18.98 -11.10 -15.06
N GLU A 117 19.45 -11.77 -14.01
CA GLU A 117 20.84 -12.30 -13.92
C GLU A 117 21.93 -11.22 -14.08
N VAL A 118 21.60 -9.96 -13.81
CA VAL A 118 22.59 -8.88 -13.80
C VAL A 118 23.53 -9.08 -12.60
N THR A 119 24.83 -8.86 -12.83
CA THR A 119 25.83 -8.98 -11.77
C THR A 119 25.62 -7.88 -10.71
N PRO A 120 25.51 -8.23 -9.40
CA PRO A 120 25.36 -7.27 -8.33
C PRO A 120 26.42 -6.18 -8.29
N PHE A 121 26.04 -5.00 -7.86
CA PHE A 121 26.93 -3.82 -7.68
C PHE A 121 27.68 -3.35 -8.93
N THR A 122 27.21 -3.71 -10.12
CA THR A 122 27.68 -3.14 -11.39
C THR A 122 26.88 -1.88 -11.76
N ASN A 123 27.38 -1.11 -12.72
CA ASN A 123 26.65 0.06 -13.23
C ASN A 123 25.25 -0.33 -13.72
N THR A 124 25.13 -1.44 -14.44
CA THR A 124 23.84 -1.97 -14.89
C THR A 124 22.93 -2.34 -13.72
N ALA A 125 23.47 -2.88 -12.62
CA ALA A 125 22.70 -3.17 -11.41
C ALA A 125 22.16 -1.89 -10.77
N TYR A 126 22.93 -0.80 -10.72
CA TYR A 126 22.50 0.48 -10.21
C TYR A 126 21.41 1.12 -11.09
N GLU A 127 21.59 1.11 -12.41
CA GLU A 127 20.58 1.58 -13.37
C GLU A 127 19.27 0.80 -13.22
N THR A 128 19.37 -0.53 -13.14
CA THR A 128 18.21 -1.40 -12.91
C THR A 128 17.53 -1.12 -11.58
N ALA A 129 18.30 -0.90 -10.52
CA ALA A 129 17.78 -0.57 -9.20
C ALA A 129 16.98 0.76 -9.22
N GLU A 130 17.48 1.76 -9.90
CA GLU A 130 16.79 3.04 -10.07
C GLU A 130 15.47 2.88 -10.83
N ILE A 131 15.49 2.17 -11.96
CA ILE A 131 14.29 1.89 -12.77
C ILE A 131 13.23 1.17 -11.94
N TYR A 132 13.61 0.10 -11.21
CA TYR A 132 12.65 -0.68 -10.41
C TYR A 132 12.08 0.09 -9.24
N THR A 133 12.88 0.89 -8.56
CA THR A 133 12.41 1.75 -7.48
C THR A 133 11.38 2.77 -8.00
N HIS A 134 11.64 3.43 -9.12
CA HIS A 134 10.67 4.35 -9.73
C HIS A 134 9.42 3.63 -10.24
N TYR A 135 9.54 2.43 -10.76
CA TYR A 135 8.40 1.61 -11.20
C TYR A 135 7.51 1.24 -10.01
N HIS A 136 8.09 0.76 -8.91
CA HIS A 136 7.33 0.38 -7.72
C HIS A 136 6.58 1.53 -7.08
N TRP A 137 7.15 2.74 -7.08
CA TRP A 137 6.51 3.95 -6.54
C TRP A 137 5.76 4.77 -7.60
N GLY A 138 5.60 4.19 -8.78
CA GLY A 138 4.87 4.77 -9.90
C GLY A 138 3.35 4.62 -9.81
N ILE A 139 2.72 4.71 -10.97
CA ILE A 139 1.25 4.73 -11.10
C ILE A 139 0.58 3.50 -10.49
N SER A 140 1.16 2.32 -10.64
CA SER A 140 0.58 1.07 -10.14
C SER A 140 0.39 1.09 -8.62
N ALA A 141 1.42 1.44 -7.86
CA ALA A 141 1.34 1.49 -6.40
C ALA A 141 0.23 2.43 -5.93
N TRP A 142 0.10 3.60 -6.53
CA TRP A 142 -0.94 4.57 -6.18
C TRP A 142 -2.32 4.16 -6.65
N ALA A 143 -2.42 3.44 -7.78
CA ALA A 143 -3.69 2.91 -8.28
C ALA A 143 -4.35 1.92 -7.30
N LEU A 144 -3.57 1.17 -6.53
CA LEU A 144 -4.07 0.22 -5.53
C LEU A 144 -4.88 0.90 -4.40
N TYR A 145 -4.57 2.17 -4.07
CA TYR A 145 -5.29 2.91 -3.03
C TYR A 145 -6.63 3.50 -3.50
N VAL A 146 -6.77 3.78 -4.80
CA VAL A 146 -7.92 4.52 -5.33
C VAL A 146 -9.26 3.80 -5.14
N PRO A 147 -9.41 2.49 -5.42
CA PRO A 147 -10.68 1.79 -5.20
C PRO A 147 -11.15 1.88 -3.74
N ALA A 148 -10.25 1.66 -2.79
CA ALA A 148 -10.55 1.77 -1.37
C ALA A 148 -10.90 3.20 -0.97
N ALA A 149 -10.16 4.19 -1.46
CA ALA A 149 -10.42 5.59 -1.18
C ALA A 149 -11.79 6.04 -1.72
N ILE A 150 -12.16 5.63 -2.93
CA ILE A 150 -13.48 5.92 -3.51
C ILE A 150 -14.58 5.23 -2.70
N ALA A 151 -14.43 3.96 -2.35
CA ALA A 151 -15.42 3.22 -1.57
C ALA A 151 -15.66 3.86 -0.19
N ILE A 152 -14.58 4.14 0.55
CA ILE A 152 -14.66 4.80 1.86
C ILE A 152 -15.25 6.21 1.72
N GLY A 153 -14.79 6.98 0.74
CA GLY A 153 -15.31 8.32 0.47
C GLY A 153 -16.80 8.31 0.15
N TYR A 154 -17.26 7.38 -0.68
CA TYR A 154 -18.68 7.23 -1.00
C TYR A 154 -19.52 6.87 0.22
N LEU A 155 -19.07 5.91 1.04
CA LEU A 155 -19.74 5.54 2.28
C LEU A 155 -19.85 6.72 3.25
N LEU A 156 -18.79 7.49 3.43
CA LEU A 156 -18.75 8.58 4.41
C LEU A 156 -19.54 9.81 3.96
N PHE A 157 -19.58 10.12 2.67
CA PHE A 157 -20.13 11.38 2.19
C PHE A 157 -21.47 11.24 1.49
N ASN A 158 -21.87 10.06 1.05
CA ASN A 158 -23.11 9.85 0.30
C ASN A 158 -24.13 8.98 1.04
N LEU A 159 -23.72 8.09 1.95
CA LEU A 159 -24.61 7.18 2.68
C LEU A 159 -24.83 7.54 4.16
N ASN A 160 -24.11 8.53 4.70
CA ASN A 160 -24.30 9.02 6.08
C ASN A 160 -25.02 10.35 6.12
#